data_a4603b3e0f4359be5795c1cc2083ab23
#
_entry.id   a4603b3e0f4359be5795c1cc2083ab23
#
_cell.length_a   1.000
_cell.length_b   1.000
_cell.length_c   1.000
_cell.angle_alpha   90.00
_cell.angle_beta   90.00
_cell.angle_gamma   90.00
#
_symmetry.space_group_name_H-M   'P 1'
#
loop_
_entity.id
_entity.type
_entity.pdbx_description
1 polymer ?
#
loop_
_entity_poly.entity_id
_entity_poly.type
_entity_poly.pdbx_seq_one_letter_code
_entity_poly.pdbx_strand_id
1 'polypeptide(L)'
;MKKVKYLIVGQGIAGTVLAHTLEDEHLDFHIIHQRQSGESSSVAAGIINPITGKYFIKSWQVDTLIPYAEKKYFKWEKRLNSHFYFPRIILRSLHGVSEQNDWLAKTADPSVKHYIADFVDVTPFDWINNEPLGYGQTIGGGQVKWHDFLTQSEDYWTKKGVYTKALFDYQALVIS
;
A
#
# COMPACT_ATOMS: atom_id res chain seq x y z
N MET A 1 1.09 -6.60 -34.78
CA MET A 1 1.44 -7.09 -33.44
C MET A 1 2.44 -6.11 -32.83
N LYS A 2 2.23 -5.70 -31.58
CA LYS A 2 3.19 -4.85 -30.85
C LYS A 2 4.20 -5.78 -30.15
N LYS A 3 5.48 -5.63 -30.46
CA LYS A 3 6.56 -6.39 -29.81
C LYS A 3 7.06 -5.56 -28.62
N VAL A 4 7.09 -6.14 -27.43
CA VAL A 4 7.57 -5.50 -26.20
C VAL A 4 8.40 -6.49 -25.38
N LYS A 5 9.29 -6.00 -24.56
CA LYS A 5 10.12 -6.85 -23.70
C LYS A 5 9.32 -7.43 -22.53
N TYR A 6 8.41 -6.63 -21.96
CA TYR A 6 7.56 -7.05 -20.85
C TYR A 6 6.09 -6.76 -21.19
N LEU A 7 5.25 -7.77 -21.04
CA LEU A 7 3.81 -7.64 -21.14
C LEU A 7 3.19 -7.80 -19.74
N ILE A 8 2.46 -6.78 -19.28
CA ILE A 8 1.75 -6.80 -18.01
C ILE A 8 0.27 -7.05 -18.30
N VAL A 9 -0.26 -8.15 -17.80
CA VAL A 9 -1.68 -8.47 -17.90
C VAL A 9 -2.34 -8.18 -16.55
N GLY A 10 -3.19 -7.16 -16.53
CA GLY A 10 -3.84 -6.67 -15.33
C GLY A 10 -3.14 -5.48 -14.67
N GLN A 11 -3.92 -4.43 -14.42
CA GLN A 11 -3.47 -3.19 -13.77
C GLN A 11 -4.09 -3.06 -12.36
N GLY A 12 -4.02 -4.13 -11.56
CA GLY A 12 -4.20 -4.03 -10.12
C GLY A 12 -2.97 -3.40 -9.46
N ILE A 13 -2.92 -3.39 -8.12
CA ILE A 13 -1.80 -2.80 -7.35
C ILE A 13 -0.45 -3.36 -7.82
N ALA A 14 -0.32 -4.68 -7.93
CA ALA A 14 0.94 -5.34 -8.31
C ALA A 14 1.38 -4.96 -9.74
N GLY A 15 0.46 -5.02 -10.71
CA GLY A 15 0.76 -4.66 -12.11
C GLY A 15 1.13 -3.20 -12.26
N THR A 16 0.47 -2.30 -11.52
CA THR A 16 0.77 -0.87 -11.50
C THR A 16 2.16 -0.60 -10.90
N VAL A 17 2.47 -1.20 -9.75
CA VAL A 17 3.80 -1.07 -9.12
C VAL A 17 4.90 -1.62 -10.03
N LEU A 18 4.67 -2.78 -10.66
CA LEU A 18 5.60 -3.35 -11.63
C LEU A 18 5.84 -2.41 -12.83
N ALA A 19 4.78 -1.86 -13.41
CA ALA A 19 4.88 -0.96 -14.56
C ALA A 19 5.68 0.30 -14.22
N HIS A 20 5.41 0.94 -13.08
CA HIS A 20 6.20 2.07 -12.62
C HIS A 20 7.66 1.71 -12.35
N THR A 21 7.92 0.51 -11.85
CA THR A 21 9.28 0.02 -11.60
C THR A 21 10.03 -0.21 -12.92
N LEU A 22 9.38 -0.85 -13.91
CA LEU A 22 9.98 -1.03 -15.25
C LEU A 22 10.27 0.32 -15.91
N GLU A 23 9.37 1.28 -15.76
CA GLU A 23 9.58 2.64 -16.28
C GLU A 23 10.73 3.37 -15.57
N ASP A 24 10.88 3.18 -14.27
CA ASP A 24 12.02 3.72 -13.50
C ASP A 24 13.36 3.18 -13.99
N GLU A 25 13.38 1.92 -14.47
CA GLU A 25 14.55 1.23 -15.02
C GLU A 25 14.67 1.40 -16.56
N HIS A 26 13.86 2.26 -17.18
CA HIS A 26 13.83 2.51 -18.63
C HIS A 26 13.62 1.24 -19.46
N LEU A 27 12.88 0.27 -18.94
CA LEU A 27 12.58 -0.99 -19.61
C LEU A 27 11.28 -0.88 -20.41
N ASP A 28 11.29 -1.46 -21.61
CA ASP A 28 10.12 -1.45 -22.52
C ASP A 28 9.04 -2.41 -22.04
N PHE A 29 7.82 -1.90 -21.87
CA PHE A 29 6.66 -2.69 -21.44
C PHE A 29 5.37 -2.25 -22.11
N HIS A 30 4.37 -3.10 -22.03
CA HIS A 30 2.99 -2.78 -22.39
C HIS A 30 2.02 -3.37 -21.40
N ILE A 31 0.95 -2.64 -21.10
CA ILE A 31 -0.10 -3.08 -20.19
C ILE A 31 -1.35 -3.40 -20.98
N ILE A 32 -1.96 -4.54 -20.72
CA ILE A 32 -3.30 -4.89 -21.19
C ILE A 32 -4.17 -5.13 -19.97
N HIS A 33 -5.23 -4.32 -19.84
CA HIS A 33 -6.16 -4.46 -18.73
C HIS A 33 -7.53 -3.95 -19.15
N GLN A 34 -8.56 -4.65 -18.69
CA GLN A 34 -9.94 -4.18 -18.73
C GLN A 34 -10.47 -4.20 -17.30
N ARG A 35 -10.77 -3.00 -16.80
CA ARG A 35 -11.33 -2.85 -15.45
C ARG A 35 -12.66 -3.59 -15.35
N GLN A 36 -12.81 -4.38 -14.29
CA GLN A 36 -14.03 -5.13 -13.99
C GLN A 36 -14.65 -4.61 -12.69
N SER A 37 -15.97 -4.76 -12.58
CA SER A 37 -16.68 -4.47 -11.34
C SER A 37 -16.19 -5.40 -10.21
N GLY A 38 -15.89 -4.86 -9.03
CA GLY A 38 -15.50 -5.66 -7.86
C GLY A 38 -14.00 -6.01 -7.77
N GLU A 39 -13.14 -5.36 -8.54
CA GLU A 39 -11.69 -5.53 -8.39
C GLU A 39 -11.22 -5.15 -6.99
N SER A 40 -10.58 -6.10 -6.30
CA SER A 40 -10.13 -5.94 -4.91
C SER A 40 -9.19 -4.75 -4.71
N SER A 41 -8.37 -4.43 -5.71
CA SER A 41 -7.43 -3.30 -5.66
C SER A 41 -8.12 -1.93 -5.60
N SER A 42 -9.33 -1.80 -6.18
CA SER A 42 -10.08 -0.54 -6.20
C SER A 42 -10.80 -0.23 -4.89
N VAL A 43 -11.07 -1.26 -4.08
CA VAL A 43 -11.80 -1.14 -2.78
C VAL A 43 -10.89 -1.34 -1.57
N ALA A 44 -9.61 -1.62 -1.78
CA ALA A 44 -8.65 -1.81 -0.70
C ALA A 44 -8.44 -0.51 0.11
N ALA A 45 -8.47 -0.60 1.43
CA ALA A 45 -8.29 0.55 2.34
C ALA A 45 -6.91 1.21 2.23
N GLY A 46 -5.92 0.50 1.71
CA GLY A 46 -4.57 1.01 1.46
C GLY A 46 -3.73 1.24 2.71
N ILE A 47 -4.08 0.61 3.82
CA ILE A 47 -3.36 0.80 5.08
C ILE A 47 -2.02 0.05 5.05
N ILE A 48 -0.95 0.78 5.31
CA ILE A 48 0.39 0.25 5.55
C ILE A 48 0.61 0.25 7.05
N ASN A 49 0.66 -0.93 7.65
CA ASN A 49 0.79 -1.08 9.10
C ASN A 49 2.07 -1.84 9.46
N PRO A 50 3.04 -1.20 10.12
CA PRO A 50 4.27 -1.86 10.52
C PRO A 50 4.10 -2.91 11.63
N ILE A 51 3.04 -2.79 12.44
CA ILE A 51 2.76 -3.69 13.57
C ILE A 51 1.41 -4.35 13.38
N THR A 52 1.36 -5.67 13.33
CA THR A 52 0.16 -6.42 13.00
C THR A 52 -0.14 -7.55 14.00
N GLY A 53 -1.38 -8.06 13.89
CA GLY A 53 -1.82 -9.23 14.66
C GLY A 53 -2.10 -8.96 16.13
N LYS A 54 -2.58 -10.01 16.82
CA LYS A 54 -2.98 -9.97 18.22
C LYS A 54 -1.79 -9.72 19.16
N TYR A 55 -0.60 -10.17 18.78
CA TYR A 55 0.61 -10.11 19.61
C TYR A 55 1.54 -8.94 19.24
N PHE A 56 1.05 -7.95 18.50
CA PHE A 56 1.81 -6.76 18.12
C PHE A 56 3.15 -7.10 17.48
N ILE A 57 3.10 -7.95 16.44
CA ILE A 57 4.28 -8.46 15.75
C ILE A 57 4.68 -7.50 14.65
N LYS A 58 5.97 -7.24 14.51
CA LYS A 58 6.53 -6.47 13.43
C LYS A 58 6.29 -7.17 12.09
N SER A 59 5.75 -6.45 11.12
CA SER A 59 5.54 -6.96 9.77
C SER A 59 6.87 -7.36 9.11
N TRP A 60 6.82 -8.40 8.27
CA TRP A 60 8.01 -8.93 7.62
C TRP A 60 8.75 -7.87 6.82
N GLN A 61 10.07 -7.76 7.01
CA GLN A 61 10.98 -6.81 6.35
C GLN A 61 10.52 -5.33 6.37
N VAL A 62 9.71 -4.94 7.34
CA VAL A 62 9.13 -3.60 7.41
C VAL A 62 10.19 -2.49 7.41
N ASP A 63 11.33 -2.71 8.07
CA ASP A 63 12.43 -1.73 8.16
C ASP A 63 13.05 -1.40 6.79
N THR A 64 12.89 -2.29 5.82
CA THR A 64 13.39 -2.11 4.45
C THR A 64 12.27 -1.72 3.50
N LEU A 65 11.13 -2.40 3.61
CA LEU A 65 10.03 -2.25 2.64
C LEU A 65 9.30 -0.92 2.76
N ILE A 66 9.04 -0.42 3.98
CA ILE A 66 8.33 0.86 4.14
C ILE A 66 9.16 2.04 3.59
N PRO A 67 10.43 2.25 4.00
CA PRO A 67 11.23 3.35 3.44
C PRO A 67 11.42 3.25 1.92
N TYR A 68 11.56 2.04 1.39
CA TYR A 68 11.64 1.82 -0.04
C TYR A 68 10.33 2.22 -0.75
N ALA A 69 9.19 1.78 -0.23
CA ALA A 69 7.87 2.08 -0.79
C ALA A 69 7.59 3.60 -0.75
N GLU A 70 7.85 4.27 0.37
CA GLU A 70 7.69 5.72 0.51
C GLU A 70 8.49 6.48 -0.52
N LYS A 71 9.78 6.14 -0.69
CA LYS A 71 10.65 6.76 -1.71
C LYS A 71 10.06 6.60 -3.12
N LYS A 72 9.51 5.42 -3.43
CA LYS A 72 8.88 5.13 -4.73
C LYS A 72 7.57 5.91 -4.88
N TYR A 73 6.71 5.93 -3.87
CA TYR A 73 5.45 6.67 -3.91
C TYR A 73 5.68 8.17 -4.13
N PHE A 74 6.57 8.81 -3.39
CA PHE A 74 6.88 10.22 -3.59
C PHE A 74 7.46 10.53 -4.98
N LYS A 75 8.24 9.60 -5.57
CA LYS A 75 8.71 9.72 -6.94
C LYS A 75 7.55 9.65 -7.94
N TRP A 76 6.63 8.70 -7.73
CA TRP A 76 5.51 8.47 -8.64
C TRP A 76 4.42 9.54 -8.49
N GLU A 77 4.19 10.09 -7.30
CA GLU A 77 3.34 11.27 -7.10
C GLU A 77 3.79 12.46 -7.97
N LYS A 78 5.09 12.73 -7.99
CA LYS A 78 5.65 13.78 -8.85
C LYS A 78 5.45 13.46 -10.33
N ARG A 79 5.66 12.21 -10.76
CA ARG A 79 5.45 11.76 -12.14
C ARG A 79 4.01 11.91 -12.59
N LEU A 80 3.07 11.53 -11.72
CA LEU A 80 1.64 11.52 -12.00
C LEU A 80 0.98 12.89 -11.75
N ASN A 81 1.70 13.84 -11.15
CA ASN A 81 1.16 15.10 -10.64
C ASN A 81 -0.09 14.87 -9.77
N SER A 82 0.00 13.91 -8.85
CA SER A 82 -1.10 13.46 -7.99
C SER A 82 -0.58 13.13 -6.60
N HIS A 83 -1.41 13.28 -5.58
CA HIS A 83 -1.08 12.95 -4.19
C HIS A 83 -1.96 11.80 -3.71
N PHE A 84 -1.38 10.63 -3.50
CA PHE A 84 -2.07 9.40 -3.13
C PHE A 84 -1.47 8.67 -1.92
N TYR A 85 -0.26 9.05 -1.46
CA TYR A 85 0.37 8.48 -0.28
C TYR A 85 0.34 9.44 0.89
N PHE A 86 -0.10 8.98 2.04
CA PHE A 86 -0.25 9.76 3.28
C PHE A 86 0.39 9.01 4.44
N PRO A 87 1.50 9.49 5.02
CA PRO A 87 1.98 8.99 6.31
C PRO A 87 0.87 9.12 7.37
N ARG A 88 0.69 8.08 8.18
CA ARG A 88 -0.36 8.01 9.20
C ARG A 88 0.15 7.36 10.48
N ILE A 89 -0.28 7.88 11.61
CA ILE A 89 -0.30 7.15 12.86
C ILE A 89 -1.52 6.24 12.84
N ILE A 90 -1.36 4.98 13.25
CA ILE A 90 -2.45 4.02 13.31
C ILE A 90 -2.78 3.79 14.78
N LEU A 91 -4.03 4.03 15.12
CA LEU A 91 -4.54 3.76 16.46
C LEU A 91 -5.03 2.31 16.55
N ARG A 92 -4.56 1.60 17.54
CA ARG A 92 -5.00 0.27 17.91
C ARG A 92 -5.83 0.33 19.18
N SER A 93 -7.13 0.04 19.10
CA SER A 93 -7.99 -0.06 20.28
C SER A 93 -7.54 -1.20 21.19
N LEU A 94 -7.38 -0.92 22.48
CA LEU A 94 -7.00 -1.86 23.52
C LEU A 94 -8.19 -2.02 24.48
N HIS A 95 -8.80 -3.19 24.47
CA HIS A 95 -10.07 -3.43 25.18
C HIS A 95 -9.91 -4.08 26.54
N GLY A 96 -8.68 -4.42 26.95
CA GLY A 96 -8.40 -5.05 28.23
C GLY A 96 -7.07 -4.65 28.82
N VAL A 97 -6.95 -4.73 30.15
CA VAL A 97 -5.70 -4.45 30.87
C VAL A 97 -4.56 -5.35 30.37
N SER A 98 -4.85 -6.60 30.01
CA SER A 98 -3.84 -7.50 29.43
C SER A 98 -3.32 -6.95 28.10
N GLU A 99 -4.17 -6.45 27.22
CA GLU A 99 -3.74 -5.86 25.95
C GLU A 99 -2.91 -4.59 26.13
N GLN A 100 -3.26 -3.76 27.14
CA GLN A 100 -2.45 -2.59 27.49
C GLN A 100 -1.07 -3.00 27.99
N ASN A 101 -1.01 -4.00 28.89
CA ASN A 101 0.25 -4.51 29.40
C ASN A 101 1.12 -5.13 28.30
N ASP A 102 0.51 -5.91 27.39
CA ASP A 102 1.19 -6.48 26.24
C ASP A 102 1.74 -5.41 25.30
N TRP A 103 0.94 -4.34 25.07
CA TRP A 103 1.38 -3.19 24.28
C TRP A 103 2.59 -2.50 24.94
N LEU A 104 2.49 -2.16 26.23
CA LEU A 104 3.55 -1.49 26.98
C LEU A 104 4.81 -2.36 27.06
N ALA A 105 4.68 -3.68 27.22
CA ALA A 105 5.82 -4.60 27.18
C ALA A 105 6.55 -4.55 25.81
N LYS A 106 5.82 -4.34 24.71
CA LYS A 106 6.41 -4.21 23.38
C LYS A 106 7.21 -2.92 23.21
N THR A 107 6.93 -1.87 23.95
CA THR A 107 7.72 -0.63 23.87
C THR A 107 9.17 -0.83 24.30
N ALA A 108 9.42 -1.80 25.16
CA ALA A 108 10.75 -2.19 25.60
C ALA A 108 11.49 -3.15 24.64
N ASP A 109 10.79 -3.72 23.65
CA ASP A 109 11.36 -4.62 22.66
C ASP A 109 12.12 -3.83 21.58
N PRO A 110 13.47 -3.94 21.50
CA PRO A 110 14.27 -3.18 20.53
C PRO A 110 13.86 -3.40 19.08
N SER A 111 13.24 -4.55 18.76
CA SER A 111 12.85 -4.91 17.40
C SER A 111 11.64 -4.14 16.89
N VAL A 112 10.79 -3.62 17.79
CA VAL A 112 9.52 -2.94 17.45
C VAL A 112 9.41 -1.52 17.97
N LYS A 113 10.26 -1.09 18.91
CA LYS A 113 10.17 0.21 19.60
C LYS A 113 10.14 1.42 18.66
N HIS A 114 10.67 1.30 17.44
CA HIS A 114 10.64 2.38 16.46
C HIS A 114 9.25 2.56 15.80
N TYR A 115 8.37 1.58 15.97
CA TYR A 115 7.04 1.55 15.36
C TYR A 115 5.91 1.65 16.40
N ILE A 116 6.24 1.71 17.69
CA ILE A 116 5.28 1.74 18.79
C ILE A 116 5.57 2.94 19.66
N ALA A 117 4.56 3.78 19.92
CA ALA A 117 4.69 4.82 20.92
C ALA A 117 4.75 4.21 22.32
N ASP A 118 5.54 4.80 23.20
CA ASP A 118 5.84 4.32 24.56
C ASP A 118 4.75 4.65 25.59
N PHE A 119 3.57 5.00 25.14
CA PHE A 119 2.40 5.30 25.94
C PHE A 119 1.13 4.73 25.35
N VAL A 120 0.07 4.64 26.16
CA VAL A 120 -1.28 4.34 25.74
C VAL A 120 -2.09 5.65 25.76
N ASP A 121 -2.63 6.02 24.62
CA ASP A 121 -3.52 7.17 24.51
C ASP A 121 -4.89 6.79 25.09
N VAL A 122 -5.38 7.55 26.06
CA VAL A 122 -6.69 7.36 26.69
C VAL A 122 -7.70 8.43 26.28
N THR A 123 -7.37 9.24 25.27
CA THR A 123 -8.27 10.27 24.77
C THR A 123 -9.52 9.62 24.17
N PRO A 124 -10.73 9.97 24.64
CA PRO A 124 -11.94 9.42 24.06
C PRO A 124 -12.18 9.96 22.64
N PHE A 125 -12.74 9.12 21.80
CA PHE A 125 -13.17 9.49 20.45
C PHE A 125 -14.67 9.24 20.31
N ASP A 126 -15.48 10.27 20.16
CA ASP A 126 -16.94 10.21 20.14
C ASP A 126 -17.52 9.33 19.03
N TRP A 127 -16.72 9.04 17.98
CA TRP A 127 -17.13 8.23 16.85
C TRP A 127 -16.75 6.75 16.98
N ILE A 128 -16.08 6.33 18.07
CA ILE A 128 -15.76 4.93 18.33
C ILE A 128 -16.81 4.32 19.25
N ASN A 129 -17.57 3.38 18.72
CA ASN A 129 -18.47 2.53 19.50
C ASN A 129 -17.66 1.48 20.27
N ASN A 130 -18.08 1.11 21.49
CA ASN A 130 -17.36 0.24 22.43
C ASN A 130 -16.06 0.88 22.91
N GLU A 131 -16.18 1.78 23.86
CA GLU A 131 -15.08 2.50 24.50
C GLU A 131 -13.93 1.56 24.89
N PRO A 132 -12.78 1.60 24.20
CA PRO A 132 -11.61 0.87 24.62
C PRO A 132 -11.01 1.49 25.87
N LEU A 133 -10.23 0.73 26.62
CA LEU A 133 -9.48 1.25 27.77
C LEU A 133 -8.36 2.22 27.36
N GLY A 134 -8.02 2.27 26.08
CA GLY A 134 -7.04 3.16 25.49
C GLY A 134 -6.62 2.73 24.10
N TYR A 135 -5.68 3.46 23.53
CA TYR A 135 -5.18 3.26 22.17
C TYR A 135 -3.66 3.15 22.18
N GLY A 136 -3.15 2.07 21.63
CA GLY A 136 -1.75 2.00 21.25
C GLY A 136 -1.53 2.74 19.92
N GLN A 137 -0.46 3.51 19.83
CA GLN A 137 -0.14 4.27 18.61
C GLN A 137 0.99 3.57 17.85
N THR A 138 0.70 3.16 16.62
CA THR A 138 1.71 2.65 15.69
C THR A 138 2.22 3.80 14.82
N ILE A 139 3.54 3.99 14.83
CA ILE A 139 4.28 5.03 14.12
C ILE A 139 4.87 4.44 12.84
N GLY A 140 5.11 5.27 11.81
CA GLY A 140 5.70 4.82 10.55
C GLY A 140 4.73 4.03 9.67
N GLY A 141 3.43 4.13 9.96
CA GLY A 141 2.38 3.65 9.09
C GLY A 141 1.99 4.65 8.00
N GLY A 142 1.16 4.22 7.07
CA GLY A 142 0.70 5.06 5.99
C GLY A 142 -0.62 4.60 5.38
N GLN A 143 -1.14 5.41 4.48
CA GLN A 143 -2.29 5.08 3.66
C GLN A 143 -2.02 5.43 2.20
N VAL A 144 -2.28 4.49 1.32
CA VAL A 144 -2.27 4.70 -0.13
C VAL A 144 -3.71 4.76 -0.62
N LYS A 145 -4.10 5.85 -1.26
CA LYS A 145 -5.38 5.94 -1.99
C LYS A 145 -5.26 5.17 -3.30
N TRP A 146 -5.46 3.86 -3.24
CA TRP A 146 -5.26 2.98 -4.39
C TRP A 146 -6.09 3.38 -5.60
N HIS A 147 -7.35 3.78 -5.41
CA HIS A 147 -8.19 4.23 -6.51
C HIS A 147 -7.54 5.37 -7.31
N ASP A 148 -7.02 6.38 -6.60
CA ASP A 148 -6.40 7.55 -7.22
C ASP A 148 -5.10 7.14 -7.94
N PHE A 149 -4.25 6.34 -7.27
CA PHE A 149 -3.01 5.84 -7.84
C PHE A 149 -3.23 5.01 -9.12
N LEU A 150 -4.19 4.07 -9.09
CA LEU A 150 -4.50 3.21 -10.23
C LEU A 150 -5.06 4.03 -11.41
N THR A 151 -5.99 4.95 -11.13
CA THR A 151 -6.62 5.77 -12.16
C THR A 151 -5.63 6.74 -12.81
N GLN A 152 -4.85 7.45 -12.02
CA GLN A 152 -3.83 8.37 -12.55
C GLN A 152 -2.74 7.63 -13.34
N SER A 153 -2.39 6.42 -12.92
CA SER A 153 -1.45 5.57 -13.65
C SER A 153 -2.03 5.10 -14.99
N GLU A 154 -3.30 4.69 -15.04
CA GLU A 154 -4.01 4.31 -16.28
C GLU A 154 -3.99 5.48 -17.28
N ASP A 155 -4.36 6.68 -16.83
CA ASP A 155 -4.39 7.88 -17.67
C ASP A 155 -3.00 8.23 -18.20
N TYR A 156 -1.98 8.15 -17.35
CA TYR A 156 -0.61 8.44 -17.69
C TYR A 156 -0.07 7.50 -18.77
N TRP A 157 -0.25 6.19 -18.64
CA TRP A 157 0.22 5.21 -19.61
C TRP A 157 -0.63 5.15 -20.88
N THR A 158 -1.90 5.49 -20.79
CA THR A 158 -2.78 5.65 -21.97
C THR A 158 -2.26 6.78 -22.84
N LYS A 159 -1.94 7.95 -22.25
CA LYS A 159 -1.33 9.08 -22.96
C LYS A 159 0.01 8.73 -23.60
N LYS A 160 0.80 7.87 -22.95
CA LYS A 160 2.07 7.35 -23.47
C LYS A 160 1.92 6.27 -24.56
N GLY A 161 0.73 5.75 -24.79
CA GLY A 161 0.49 4.69 -25.79
C GLY A 161 1.04 3.33 -25.38
N VAL A 162 1.30 3.11 -24.07
CA VAL A 162 1.79 1.82 -23.53
C VAL A 162 0.72 1.05 -22.75
N TYR A 163 -0.53 1.47 -22.88
CA TYR A 163 -1.69 0.85 -22.25
C TYR A 163 -2.77 0.52 -23.28
N THR A 164 -3.36 -0.67 -23.19
CA THR A 164 -4.50 -1.09 -23.98
C THR A 164 -5.63 -1.53 -23.07
N LYS A 165 -6.78 -0.87 -23.22
CA LYS A 165 -8.00 -1.23 -22.50
C LYS A 165 -8.71 -2.36 -23.22
N ALA A 166 -8.37 -3.59 -22.87
CA ALA A 166 -8.96 -4.79 -23.45
C ALA A 166 -8.88 -5.98 -22.49
N LEU A 167 -9.77 -6.94 -22.68
CA LEU A 167 -9.63 -8.26 -22.11
C LEU A 167 -8.46 -8.96 -22.80
N PHE A 168 -7.57 -9.56 -22.01
CA PHE A 168 -6.41 -10.25 -22.56
C PHE A 168 -6.82 -11.61 -23.14
N ASP A 169 -6.47 -11.84 -24.41
CA ASP A 169 -6.63 -13.14 -25.06
C ASP A 169 -5.30 -13.93 -25.00
N TYR A 170 -5.30 -14.96 -24.16
CA TYR A 170 -4.12 -15.83 -23.99
C TYR A 170 -3.75 -16.61 -25.25
N GLN A 171 -4.71 -16.85 -26.15
CA GLN A 171 -4.46 -17.57 -27.42
C GLN A 171 -3.77 -16.68 -28.46
N ALA A 172 -3.88 -15.36 -28.32
CA ALA A 172 -3.20 -14.41 -29.19
C ALA A 172 -1.75 -14.12 -28.77
N LEU A 173 -1.26 -14.68 -27.65
CA LEU A 173 0.10 -14.48 -27.17
C LEU A 173 1.10 -15.29 -28.01
N VAL A 174 2.06 -14.60 -28.61
CA VAL A 174 3.24 -15.23 -29.24
C VAL A 174 4.49 -14.83 -28.48
N ILE A 175 5.18 -15.83 -27.95
CA ILE A 175 6.48 -15.66 -27.28
C ILE A 175 7.57 -15.99 -28.31
N SER A 176 8.47 -15.03 -28.55
CA SER A 176 9.55 -15.16 -29.54
C SER A 176 10.90 -14.89 -28.90
#